data_654ad91af2403c586030bb851d8aae76
#
_entry.id   654ad91af2403c586030bb851d8aae76
#
_cell.length_a   1.000
_cell.length_b   1.000
_cell.length_c   1.000
_cell.angle_alpha   90.00
_cell.angle_beta   90.00
_cell.angle_gamma   90.00
#
_symmetry.space_group_name_H-M   'P 1'
#
loop_
_entity.id
_entity.type
_entity.pdbx_description
1 polymer ?
#
loop_
_entity_poly.entity_id
_entity_poly.type
_entity_poly.pdbx_seq_one_letter_code
_entity_poly.pdbx_strand_id
1 'polypeptide(L)'
;MVELNCETDFVARNKQFLSLLQSVTDLNLTAAADTSQHDGEFSMKFLEKEDLDEIKQPDGKNLADLLALNIGQIGENITLKRAVHFKSSLARSKLYLVGLTHPSGDVTKCSYGRWGVLLAIEKDPSIKLPKDESPISLGKY
;
A
#
# COMPACT_ATOMS: atom_id res chain seq x y z
N MET A 1 -0.30 -2.23 -0.77
CA MET A 1 -1.02 -1.91 0.49
C MET A 1 -0.19 -2.42 1.65
N VAL A 2 -0.10 -1.66 2.74
CA VAL A 2 0.63 -2.06 3.95
C VAL A 2 -0.31 -2.03 5.16
N GLU A 3 -0.05 -2.88 6.16
CA GLU A 3 -0.74 -2.90 7.46
C GLU A 3 0.25 -2.46 8.53
N LEU A 4 0.09 -1.21 9.00
CA LEU A 4 0.88 -0.61 10.08
C LEU A 4 -0.01 -0.43 11.31
N ASN A 5 0.35 -1.04 12.42
CA ASN A 5 -0.42 -1.06 13.65
C ASN A 5 0.27 -0.26 14.74
N CYS A 6 -0.51 0.39 15.61
CA CYS A 6 -0.08 1.02 16.86
C CYS A 6 -1.03 0.63 17.99
N GLU A 7 -0.70 1.02 19.23
CA GLU A 7 -1.46 0.57 20.41
C GLU A 7 -2.74 1.38 20.63
N THR A 8 -2.74 2.67 20.29
CA THR A 8 -3.89 3.55 20.55
C THR A 8 -4.43 4.24 19.32
N ASP A 9 -5.73 4.56 19.36
CA ASP A 9 -6.42 5.38 18.36
C ASP A 9 -5.86 6.82 18.30
N PHE A 10 -5.27 7.31 19.39
CA PHE A 10 -4.66 8.64 19.42
C PHE A 10 -3.41 8.68 18.54
N VAL A 11 -2.54 7.67 18.66
CA VAL A 11 -1.36 7.55 17.81
C VAL A 11 -1.76 7.29 16.37
N ALA A 12 -2.76 6.48 16.09
CA ALA A 12 -3.24 6.24 14.72
C ALA A 12 -3.67 7.52 13.98
N ARG A 13 -3.99 8.60 14.72
CA ARG A 13 -4.35 9.92 14.16
C ARG A 13 -3.23 10.96 14.26
N ASN A 14 -2.10 10.59 14.85
CA ASN A 14 -0.96 11.48 15.03
C ASN A 14 -0.28 11.73 13.69
N LYS A 15 0.09 12.98 13.43
CA LYS A 15 0.79 13.39 12.20
C LYS A 15 2.10 12.62 11.99
N GLN A 16 2.84 12.31 13.05
CA GLN A 16 4.11 11.59 12.96
C GLN A 16 3.87 10.12 12.55
N PHE A 17 2.85 9.46 13.11
CA PHE A 17 2.45 8.13 12.70
C PHE A 17 1.98 8.09 11.22
N LEU A 18 1.19 9.08 10.80
CA LEU A 18 0.74 9.18 9.42
C LEU A 18 1.90 9.45 8.44
N SER A 19 2.90 10.25 8.86
CA SER A 19 4.12 10.45 8.09
C SER A 19 4.95 9.17 7.96
N LEU A 20 5.06 8.39 9.06
CA LEU A 20 5.68 7.07 9.04
C LEU A 20 4.94 6.13 8.09
N LEU A 21 3.59 6.08 8.17
CA LEU A 21 2.76 5.26 7.29
C LEU A 21 3.03 5.57 5.81
N GLN A 22 3.13 6.87 5.46
CA GLN A 22 3.49 7.28 4.10
C GLN A 22 4.88 6.77 3.71
N SER A 23 5.90 7.02 4.54
CA SER A 23 7.28 6.59 4.27
C SER A 23 7.39 5.07 4.06
N VAL A 24 6.73 4.30 4.93
CA VAL A 24 6.66 2.84 4.81
C VAL A 24 5.97 2.42 3.52
N THR A 25 4.88 3.09 3.14
CA THR A 25 4.16 2.80 1.90
C THR A 25 4.99 3.10 0.66
N ASP A 26 5.69 4.24 0.64
CA ASP A 26 6.56 4.63 -0.48
C ASP A 26 7.74 3.67 -0.65
N LEU A 27 8.39 3.26 0.46
CA LEU A 27 9.48 2.27 0.43
C LEU A 27 9.00 0.91 -0.10
N ASN A 28 7.82 0.46 0.35
CA ASN A 28 7.23 -0.78 -0.15
C ASN A 28 6.88 -0.70 -1.64
N LEU A 29 6.38 0.45 -2.11
CA LEU A 29 6.05 0.64 -3.52
C LEU A 29 7.32 0.64 -4.39
N THR A 30 8.40 1.28 -3.93
CA THR A 30 9.70 1.26 -4.61
C THR A 30 10.26 -0.15 -4.68
N ALA A 31 10.26 -0.90 -3.58
CA ALA A 31 10.71 -2.29 -3.55
C ALA A 31 9.87 -3.20 -4.49
N ALA A 32 8.56 -2.93 -4.61
CA ALA A 32 7.71 -3.63 -5.57
C ALA A 32 8.11 -3.34 -7.02
N ALA A 33 8.51 -2.10 -7.33
CA ALA A 33 8.92 -1.70 -8.68
C ALA A 33 10.24 -2.36 -9.10
N ASP A 34 11.19 -2.53 -8.18
CA ASP A 34 12.52 -3.09 -8.43
C ASP A 34 12.51 -4.60 -8.69
N THR A 35 11.45 -5.30 -8.32
CA THR A 35 11.30 -6.73 -8.64
C THR A 35 10.94 -6.92 -10.11
N SER A 36 11.96 -7.07 -10.95
CA SER A 36 11.90 -7.04 -12.44
C SER A 36 11.35 -8.31 -13.09
N GLN A 37 10.93 -9.32 -12.36
CA GLN A 37 10.42 -10.57 -12.93
C GLN A 37 8.90 -10.62 -12.92
N HIS A 38 8.30 -10.17 -14.03
CA HIS A 38 6.90 -10.43 -14.34
C HIS A 38 6.73 -10.80 -15.80
N ASP A 39 6.64 -12.10 -16.06
CA ASP A 39 6.25 -12.63 -17.38
C ASP A 39 4.71 -12.67 -17.54
N GLY A 40 3.96 -12.22 -16.53
CA GLY A 40 2.51 -12.29 -16.50
C GLY A 40 1.81 -10.94 -16.58
N GLU A 41 0.53 -10.96 -16.99
CA GLU A 41 -0.32 -9.79 -17.07
C GLU A 41 -0.64 -9.18 -15.69
N PHE A 42 -0.69 -10.01 -14.65
CA PHE A 42 -0.99 -9.63 -13.26
C PHE A 42 -0.19 -10.47 -12.27
N SER A 43 0.26 -9.84 -11.19
CA SER A 43 0.79 -10.56 -10.03
C SER A 43 0.33 -9.98 -8.71
N MET A 44 0.27 -10.86 -7.75
CA MET A 44 0.01 -10.56 -6.36
C MET A 44 1.08 -11.22 -5.50
N LYS A 45 1.77 -10.42 -4.68
CA LYS A 45 2.77 -10.92 -3.72
C LYS A 45 2.40 -10.45 -2.32
N PHE A 46 2.26 -11.40 -1.41
CA PHE A 46 2.20 -11.13 0.02
C PHE A 46 3.62 -11.04 0.58
N LEU A 47 3.83 -10.12 1.49
CA LEU A 47 5.08 -9.88 2.21
C LEU A 47 4.78 -9.98 3.70
N GLU A 48 5.45 -10.89 4.36
CA GLU A 48 5.41 -11.03 5.81
C GLU A 48 6.50 -10.17 6.46
N LYS A 49 6.55 -10.16 7.78
CA LYS A 49 7.43 -9.27 8.54
C LYS A 49 8.91 -9.39 8.15
N GLU A 50 9.39 -10.59 7.92
CA GLU A 50 10.78 -10.87 7.57
C GLU A 50 11.18 -10.22 6.24
N ASP A 51 10.32 -10.32 5.23
CA ASP A 51 10.53 -9.67 3.92
C ASP A 51 10.53 -8.14 4.04
N LEU A 52 9.65 -7.62 4.91
CA LEU A 52 9.47 -6.18 5.10
C LEU A 52 10.63 -5.55 5.86
N ASP A 53 11.16 -6.23 6.87
CA ASP A 53 12.28 -5.75 7.67
C ASP A 53 13.56 -5.56 6.83
N GLU A 54 13.70 -6.32 5.74
CA GLU A 54 14.86 -6.27 4.82
C GLU A 54 14.76 -5.16 3.76
N ILE A 55 13.60 -4.49 3.61
CA ILE A 55 13.44 -3.38 2.66
C ILE A 55 14.41 -2.26 3.03
N LYS A 56 15.19 -1.80 2.03
CA LYS A 56 16.20 -0.76 2.22
C LYS A 56 15.62 0.63 2.01
N GLN A 57 16.05 1.54 2.87
CA GLN A 57 15.89 2.98 2.69
C GLN A 57 16.97 3.52 1.73
N PRO A 58 16.78 4.71 1.15
CA PRO A 58 17.80 5.33 0.29
C PRO A 58 19.16 5.54 0.95
N ASP A 59 19.19 5.66 2.28
CA ASP A 59 20.42 5.80 3.09
C ASP A 59 21.08 4.46 3.43
N GLY A 60 20.51 3.34 2.95
CA GLY A 60 21.02 1.98 3.13
C GLY A 60 20.55 1.28 4.41
N LYS A 61 19.86 1.98 5.32
CA LYS A 61 19.28 1.36 6.53
C LYS A 61 18.08 0.48 6.17
N ASN A 62 17.73 -0.41 7.06
CA ASN A 62 16.56 -1.26 6.93
C ASN A 62 15.27 -0.52 7.32
N LEU A 63 14.13 -1.02 6.83
CA LEU A 63 12.82 -0.54 7.26
C LEU A 63 12.61 -0.76 8.76
N ALA A 64 13.16 -1.83 9.33
CA ALA A 64 13.15 -2.08 10.77
C ALA A 64 13.80 -0.95 11.57
N ASP A 65 14.90 -0.36 11.08
CA ASP A 65 15.57 0.79 11.74
C ASP A 65 14.65 2.02 11.77
N LEU A 66 13.92 2.27 10.66
CA LEU A 66 12.95 3.37 10.59
C LEU A 66 11.82 3.19 11.61
N LEU A 67 11.31 1.97 11.75
CA LEU A 67 10.27 1.64 12.73
C LEU A 67 10.79 1.85 14.16
N ALA A 68 11.98 1.32 14.49
CA ALA A 68 12.59 1.43 15.82
C ALA A 68 12.78 2.91 16.23
N LEU A 69 13.25 3.76 15.30
CA LEU A 69 13.40 5.19 15.54
C LEU A 69 12.05 5.85 15.87
N ASN A 70 11.00 5.54 15.10
CA ASN A 70 9.68 6.13 15.31
C ASN A 70 9.00 5.62 16.58
N ILE A 71 9.18 4.35 16.96
CA ILE A 71 8.75 3.81 18.26
C ILE A 71 9.35 4.62 19.40
N GLY A 72 10.65 4.89 19.36
CA GLY A 72 11.32 5.71 20.37
C GLY A 72 10.82 7.15 20.45
N GLN A 73 10.41 7.74 19.32
CA GLN A 73 9.91 9.11 19.27
C GLN A 73 8.43 9.24 19.64
N ILE A 74 7.60 8.29 19.23
CA ILE A 74 6.15 8.28 19.46
C ILE A 74 5.83 7.78 20.87
N GLY A 75 6.64 6.85 21.39
CA GLY A 75 6.48 6.29 22.73
C GLY A 75 5.46 5.14 22.80
N GLU A 76 4.99 4.63 21.67
CA GLU A 76 4.14 3.45 21.57
C GLU A 76 4.75 2.39 20.65
N ASN A 77 4.40 1.13 20.88
CA ASN A 77 4.79 0.07 19.99
C ASN A 77 4.10 0.22 18.63
N ILE A 78 4.90 0.14 17.56
CA ILE A 78 4.44 0.23 16.17
C ILE A 78 4.94 -1.01 15.44
N THR A 79 4.04 -1.69 14.75
CA THR A 79 4.36 -2.91 14.03
C THR A 79 3.90 -2.83 12.59
N LEU A 80 4.83 -2.96 11.65
CA LEU A 80 4.52 -3.28 10.26
C LEU A 80 4.27 -4.77 10.17
N LYS A 81 3.00 -5.16 10.02
CA LYS A 81 2.58 -6.54 10.17
C LYS A 81 2.75 -7.32 8.87
N ARG A 82 2.28 -6.75 7.79
CA ARG A 82 2.30 -7.37 6.45
C ARG A 82 2.10 -6.33 5.36
N ALA A 83 2.42 -6.72 4.14
CA ALA A 83 2.06 -5.96 2.96
C ALA A 83 1.55 -6.88 1.85
N VAL A 84 0.85 -6.30 0.88
CA VAL A 84 0.50 -6.96 -0.37
C VAL A 84 0.80 -6.03 -1.53
N HIS A 85 1.49 -6.56 -2.52
CA HIS A 85 1.80 -5.87 -3.76
C HIS A 85 0.93 -6.44 -4.89
N PHE A 86 0.18 -5.56 -5.55
CA PHE A 86 -0.48 -5.85 -6.81
C PHE A 86 0.31 -5.16 -7.92
N LYS A 87 0.65 -5.90 -8.95
CA LYS A 87 1.39 -5.41 -10.10
C LYS A 87 0.73 -5.90 -11.38
N SER A 88 0.58 -5.00 -12.35
CA SER A 88 0.02 -5.30 -13.65
C SER A 88 0.94 -4.75 -14.75
N SER A 89 1.11 -5.48 -15.84
CA SER A 89 1.83 -5.00 -17.02
C SER A 89 0.98 -3.98 -17.76
N LEU A 90 1.44 -2.72 -17.80
CA LEU A 90 0.74 -1.62 -18.47
C LEU A 90 0.56 -1.82 -19.99
N ALA A 91 1.41 -2.63 -20.62
CA ALA A 91 1.47 -2.73 -22.08
C ALA A 91 0.33 -3.58 -22.70
N ARG A 92 -0.35 -4.42 -21.93
CA ARG A 92 -1.34 -5.37 -22.44
C ARG A 92 -2.54 -5.61 -21.53
N SER A 93 -2.58 -5.01 -20.34
CA SER A 93 -3.59 -5.39 -19.36
C SER A 93 -4.91 -4.65 -19.57
N LYS A 94 -5.97 -5.42 -19.68
CA LYS A 94 -7.35 -4.96 -19.49
C LYS A 94 -7.69 -4.84 -18.00
N LEU A 95 -6.68 -4.93 -17.12
CA LEU A 95 -6.80 -4.94 -15.68
C LEU A 95 -6.72 -3.52 -15.12
N TYR A 96 -7.67 -3.20 -14.27
CA TYR A 96 -7.67 -1.99 -13.43
C TYR A 96 -7.36 -2.40 -11.99
N LEU A 97 -6.36 -1.75 -11.41
CA LEU A 97 -6.03 -1.93 -9.99
C LEU A 97 -6.66 -0.79 -9.19
N VAL A 98 -7.49 -1.14 -8.21
CA VAL A 98 -8.19 -0.18 -7.36
C VAL A 98 -7.90 -0.47 -5.90
N GLY A 99 -7.50 0.57 -5.15
CA GLY A 99 -7.33 0.51 -3.71
C GLY A 99 -8.40 1.37 -3.02
N LEU A 100 -9.01 0.82 -1.99
CA LEU A 100 -10.02 1.49 -1.17
C LEU A 100 -9.65 1.40 0.30
N THR A 101 -9.94 2.45 1.06
CA THR A 101 -9.76 2.47 2.52
C THR A 101 -11.03 2.97 3.21
N HIS A 102 -11.30 2.46 4.43
CA HIS A 102 -12.45 2.89 5.23
C HIS A 102 -12.10 2.93 6.74
N PRO A 103 -12.53 3.97 7.49
CA PRO A 103 -12.89 5.30 6.99
C PRO A 103 -11.72 5.89 6.21
N SER A 104 -12.01 6.58 5.11
CA SER A 104 -10.97 7.07 4.21
C SER A 104 -10.34 8.35 4.74
N GLY A 105 -9.01 8.37 4.77
CA GLY A 105 -8.18 9.55 4.96
C GLY A 105 -7.03 9.56 3.97
N ASP A 106 -6.49 10.73 3.67
CA ASP A 106 -5.39 10.90 2.74
C ASP A 106 -4.21 11.61 3.40
N VAL A 107 -3.00 11.09 3.15
CA VAL A 107 -1.74 11.73 3.51
C VAL A 107 -0.94 11.85 2.23
N THR A 108 -0.85 13.06 1.70
CA THR A 108 -0.12 13.41 0.47
C THR A 108 -0.50 12.51 -0.73
N LYS A 109 0.15 11.35 -0.88
CA LYS A 109 -0.06 10.39 -1.99
C LYS A 109 -0.58 9.04 -1.54
N CYS A 110 -0.88 8.90 -0.26
CA CYS A 110 -1.27 7.65 0.36
C CYS A 110 -2.67 7.78 0.95
N SER A 111 -3.60 6.92 0.54
CA SER A 111 -4.89 6.78 1.21
C SER A 111 -4.77 5.78 2.35
N TYR A 112 -5.35 6.09 3.50
CA TYR A 112 -5.30 5.24 4.68
C TYR A 112 -6.67 5.06 5.33
N GLY A 113 -6.82 4.00 6.12
CA GLY A 113 -8.03 3.70 6.87
C GLY A 113 -7.82 2.50 7.78
N ARG A 114 -8.84 2.17 8.57
CA ARG A 114 -8.82 0.95 9.41
C ARG A 114 -8.99 -0.33 8.59
N TRP A 115 -9.67 -0.22 7.47
CA TRP A 115 -9.91 -1.29 6.52
C TRP A 115 -9.34 -0.90 5.18
N GLY A 116 -8.70 -1.83 4.52
CA GLY A 116 -8.20 -1.64 3.17
C GLY A 116 -8.58 -2.81 2.28
N VAL A 117 -8.96 -2.50 1.03
CA VAL A 117 -9.29 -3.47 -0.01
C VAL A 117 -8.48 -3.14 -1.24
N LEU A 118 -7.88 -4.16 -1.86
CA LEU A 118 -7.32 -4.08 -3.20
C LEU A 118 -8.16 -4.94 -4.14
N LEU A 119 -8.50 -4.37 -5.29
CA LEU A 119 -9.24 -5.05 -6.35
C LEU A 119 -8.42 -5.03 -7.63
N ALA A 120 -8.38 -6.16 -8.31
CA ALA A 120 -7.95 -6.27 -9.70
C ALA A 120 -9.18 -6.58 -10.52
N ILE A 121 -9.57 -5.66 -11.41
CA ILE A 121 -10.81 -5.74 -12.19
C ILE A 121 -10.42 -5.90 -13.65
N GLU A 122 -10.83 -7.00 -14.27
CA GLU A 122 -10.68 -7.19 -15.70
C GLU A 122 -11.91 -6.64 -16.44
N LYS A 123 -11.67 -5.79 -17.44
CA LYS A 123 -12.74 -5.29 -18.30
C LYS A 123 -13.05 -6.31 -19.41
N ASP A 124 -14.27 -6.81 -19.42
CA ASP A 124 -14.78 -7.54 -20.56
C ASP A 124 -14.95 -6.60 -21.77
N PRO A 125 -14.28 -6.85 -22.90
CA PRO A 125 -14.35 -5.98 -24.08
C PRO A 125 -15.75 -5.91 -24.71
N SER A 126 -16.63 -6.86 -24.40
CA SER A 126 -18.03 -6.88 -24.88
C SER A 126 -18.93 -5.91 -24.12
N ILE A 127 -18.53 -5.50 -22.90
CA ILE A 127 -19.31 -4.59 -22.05
C ILE A 127 -18.93 -3.15 -22.34
N LYS A 128 -19.89 -2.39 -22.88
CA LYS A 128 -19.77 -0.93 -23.00
C LYS A 128 -20.13 -0.31 -21.65
N LEU A 129 -19.13 0.18 -20.92
CA LEU A 129 -19.39 1.00 -19.74
C LEU A 129 -20.06 2.32 -20.16
N PRO A 130 -20.99 2.86 -19.37
CA PRO A 130 -21.50 4.20 -19.56
C PRO A 130 -20.34 5.20 -19.67
N LYS A 131 -20.46 6.21 -20.53
CA LYS A 131 -19.34 7.12 -20.87
C LYS A 131 -18.78 7.89 -19.68
N ASP A 132 -19.51 7.97 -18.57
CA ASP A 132 -19.17 8.76 -17.38
C ASP A 132 -18.68 7.92 -16.18
N GLU A 133 -18.62 6.59 -16.32
CA GLU A 133 -18.16 5.72 -15.22
C GLU A 133 -16.74 5.20 -15.51
N SER A 134 -15.75 5.81 -14.87
CA SER A 134 -14.42 5.21 -14.78
C SER A 134 -14.45 4.03 -13.79
N PRO A 135 -13.60 3.00 -13.95
CA PRO A 135 -13.46 1.91 -12.94
C PRO A 135 -13.19 2.41 -11.52
N ILE A 136 -12.68 3.63 -11.38
CA ILE A 136 -12.43 4.29 -10.10
C ILE A 136 -13.75 4.74 -9.45
N SER A 137 -14.80 5.04 -10.23
CA SER A 137 -16.11 5.42 -9.70
C SER A 137 -16.89 4.23 -9.13
N LEU A 138 -16.69 3.03 -9.69
CA LEU A 138 -17.30 1.77 -9.19
C LEU A 138 -16.77 1.34 -7.82
N GLY A 139 -15.61 1.83 -7.40
CA GLY A 139 -15.01 1.54 -6.09
C GLY A 139 -15.43 2.49 -4.98
N LYS A 140 -16.35 3.45 -5.21
CA LYS A 140 -16.78 4.46 -4.22
C LYS A 140 -18.16 4.21 -3.60
N TYR A 141 -18.77 3.05 -3.88
CA TYR A 141 -20.06 2.66 -3.30
C TYR A 141 -19.91 1.62 -2.20
#